data_a6fb75f1c8a7c78448cb81b7e4ee93ff
#
_entry.id   a6fb75f1c8a7c78448cb81b7e4ee93ff
#
_cell.length_a   1.000
_cell.length_b   1.000
_cell.length_c   1.000
_cell.angle_alpha   90.00
_cell.angle_beta   90.00
_cell.angle_gamma   90.00
#
_symmetry.space_group_name_H-M   'P 1'
#
loop_
_entity.id
_entity.type
_entity.pdbx_description
1 polymer ?
#
loop_
_entity_poly.entity_id
_entity_poly.type
_entity_poly.pdbx_seq_one_letter_code
_entity_poly.pdbx_strand_id
1 'polypeptide(L)'
;MSSIVLAVGNGKTLFGGAGVAPDADLVRFVDPESPIINAFDLCALRGDGIFEATTVWKGFPVSLENHLKRLANSARLVDMPEPNIPALTRAVQLVIDQYDDPEPGPMLRIIVSRGLDPDTGVGKAADRTPTVYIFLDAKGTLHSLEPITMASMTRGYPSDITARAPWLLNGARR
;
A
#
# COMPACT_ATOMS: atom_id res chain seq x y z
N MET A 1 3.87 -23.80 -3.81
CA MET A 1 2.97 -22.94 -3.04
C MET A 1 3.34 -21.52 -3.40
N SER A 2 2.39 -20.63 -3.64
CA SER A 2 2.70 -19.22 -3.90
C SER A 2 3.20 -18.60 -2.60
N SER A 3 4.46 -18.17 -2.54
CA SER A 3 5.00 -17.52 -1.35
C SER A 3 4.42 -16.10 -1.29
N ILE A 4 3.47 -15.91 -0.39
CA ILE A 4 2.91 -14.59 -0.07
C ILE A 4 3.31 -14.26 1.35
N VAL A 5 3.95 -13.12 1.55
CA VAL A 5 4.17 -12.54 2.88
C VAL A 5 3.25 -11.36 3.03
N LEU A 6 2.40 -11.36 4.06
CA LEU A 6 1.45 -10.29 4.34
C LEU A 6 1.64 -9.77 5.75
N ALA A 7 1.72 -8.46 5.89
CA ALA A 7 1.78 -7.78 7.17
C ALA A 7 0.76 -6.65 7.27
N VAL A 8 0.17 -6.49 8.45
CA VAL A 8 -0.63 -5.33 8.83
C VAL A 8 0.27 -4.37 9.59
N GLY A 9 0.41 -3.16 9.07
CA GLY A 9 1.21 -2.10 9.66
C GLY A 9 0.47 -1.36 10.78
N ASN A 10 1.23 -0.89 11.76
CA ASN A 10 0.69 0.01 12.79
C ASN A 10 0.49 1.41 12.20
N GLY A 11 -0.74 1.75 11.88
CA GLY A 11 -1.07 3.01 11.22
C GLY A 11 -0.62 4.25 12.00
N LYS A 12 -0.67 4.25 13.33
CA LYS A 12 -0.19 5.38 14.16
C LYS A 12 1.31 5.58 14.09
N THR A 13 2.07 4.49 13.97
CA THR A 13 3.52 4.52 13.90
C THR A 13 3.99 4.84 12.48
N LEU A 14 3.32 4.27 11.48
CA LEU A 14 3.70 4.41 10.07
C LEU A 14 3.17 5.69 9.43
N PHE A 15 2.13 6.33 10.01
CA PHE A 15 1.52 7.58 9.54
C PHE A 15 1.26 8.54 10.69
N GLY A 16 1.70 9.78 10.56
CA GLY A 16 1.55 10.81 11.60
C GLY A 16 2.50 10.66 12.79
N GLY A 17 3.29 9.59 12.86
CA GLY A 17 4.32 9.38 13.89
C GLY A 17 5.64 10.07 13.53
N ALA A 18 6.50 10.24 14.53
CA ALA A 18 7.85 10.76 14.36
C ALA A 18 8.88 9.76 14.88
N GLY A 19 10.01 9.65 14.16
CA GLY A 19 11.15 8.82 14.57
C GLY A 19 11.01 7.34 14.20
N VAL A 20 11.92 6.53 14.76
CA VAL A 20 12.00 5.08 14.53
C VAL A 20 11.40 4.38 15.73
N ALA A 21 10.38 3.56 15.52
CA ALA A 21 9.79 2.69 16.52
C ALA A 21 10.49 1.32 16.54
N PRO A 22 10.39 0.55 17.64
CA PRO A 22 10.82 -0.84 17.67
C PRO A 22 10.14 -1.67 16.59
N ASP A 23 10.84 -2.65 16.03
CA ASP A 23 10.33 -3.51 14.94
C ASP A 23 8.98 -4.16 15.28
N ALA A 24 8.80 -4.59 16.52
CA ALA A 24 7.54 -5.19 17.01
C ALA A 24 6.34 -4.25 16.94
N ASP A 25 6.57 -2.94 16.92
CA ASP A 25 5.55 -1.91 16.85
C ASP A 25 5.27 -1.42 15.42
N LEU A 26 6.00 -1.91 14.43
CA LEU A 26 5.87 -1.48 13.03
C LEU A 26 4.83 -2.30 12.29
N VAL A 27 4.94 -3.63 12.35
CA VAL A 27 4.11 -4.54 11.56
C VAL A 27 3.77 -5.82 12.35
N ARG A 28 2.63 -6.39 12.03
CA ARG A 28 2.21 -7.72 12.48
C ARG A 28 1.99 -8.61 11.26
N PHE A 29 2.73 -9.71 11.17
CA PHE A 29 2.53 -10.71 10.12
C PHE A 29 1.22 -11.47 10.34
N VAL A 30 0.54 -11.76 9.25
CA VAL A 30 -0.76 -12.44 9.25
C VAL A 30 -0.80 -13.48 8.15
N ASP A 31 -1.62 -14.50 8.34
CA ASP A 31 -1.90 -15.48 7.32
C ASP A 31 -2.64 -14.78 6.15
N PRO A 32 -2.13 -14.89 4.90
CA PRO A 32 -2.75 -14.27 3.72
C PRO A 32 -4.20 -14.70 3.47
N GLU A 33 -4.63 -15.86 3.99
CA GLU A 33 -6.01 -16.35 3.87
C GLU A 33 -6.94 -15.80 4.96
N SER A 34 -6.38 -15.12 5.97
CA SER A 34 -7.18 -14.53 7.05
C SER A 34 -7.99 -13.32 6.60
N PRO A 35 -9.22 -13.13 7.07
CA PRO A 35 -10.01 -11.92 6.83
C PRO A 35 -9.44 -10.77 7.67
N ILE A 36 -8.69 -9.87 7.03
CA ILE A 36 -8.00 -8.76 7.72
C ILE A 36 -8.62 -7.39 7.50
N ILE A 37 -9.53 -7.27 6.54
CA ILE A 37 -10.18 -6.00 6.21
C ILE A 37 -11.52 -5.93 6.95
N ASN A 38 -11.73 -4.83 7.70
CA ASN A 38 -13.01 -4.55 8.32
C ASN A 38 -14.00 -4.08 7.25
N ALA A 39 -15.27 -4.54 7.33
CA ALA A 39 -16.32 -4.14 6.39
C ALA A 39 -16.60 -2.62 6.40
N PHE A 40 -16.30 -1.93 7.48
CA PHE A 40 -16.43 -0.47 7.61
C PHE A 40 -15.13 0.29 7.33
N ASP A 41 -14.11 -0.38 6.81
CA ASP A 41 -12.92 0.30 6.31
C ASP A 41 -13.26 1.11 5.05
N LEU A 42 -12.83 2.36 5.00
CA LEU A 42 -13.17 3.30 3.92
C LEU A 42 -12.63 2.85 2.57
N CYS A 43 -11.55 2.09 2.54
CA CYS A 43 -11.07 1.47 1.32
C CYS A 43 -12.05 0.40 0.80
N ALA A 44 -12.60 -0.44 1.70
CA ALA A 44 -13.59 -1.45 1.34
C ALA A 44 -14.92 -0.82 0.92
N LEU A 45 -15.40 0.22 1.63
CA LEU A 45 -16.67 0.87 1.36
C LEU A 45 -16.69 1.70 0.08
N ARG A 46 -15.62 2.44 -0.21
CA ARG A 46 -15.61 3.41 -1.32
C ARG A 46 -14.25 3.63 -2.00
N GLY A 47 -13.26 2.77 -1.74
CA GLY A 47 -11.95 2.88 -2.36
C GLY A 47 -11.13 4.08 -1.86
N ASP A 48 -11.37 4.56 -0.63
CA ASP A 48 -10.66 5.70 -0.04
C ASP A 48 -9.32 5.24 0.53
N GLY A 49 -8.31 5.23 -0.34
CA GLY A 49 -6.96 4.80 0.00
C GLY A 49 -5.96 5.16 -1.09
N ILE A 50 -4.70 4.97 -0.77
CA ILE A 50 -3.56 5.17 -1.65
C ILE A 50 -2.69 3.91 -1.65
N PHE A 51 -1.87 3.73 -2.68
CA PHE A 51 -0.96 2.60 -2.73
C PHE A 51 0.31 2.89 -3.51
N GLU A 52 1.32 2.09 -3.25
CA GLU A 52 2.54 1.97 -4.03
C GLU A 52 2.83 0.52 -4.37
N ALA A 53 3.49 0.31 -5.49
CA ALA A 53 3.94 -1.01 -5.90
C ALA A 53 5.30 -0.91 -6.57
N THR A 54 6.20 -1.84 -6.22
CA THR A 54 7.51 -1.97 -6.84
C THR A 54 7.97 -3.42 -6.81
N THR A 55 8.94 -3.75 -7.65
CA THR A 55 9.58 -5.07 -7.63
C THR A 55 10.69 -5.12 -6.58
N VAL A 56 10.85 -6.26 -5.92
CA VAL A 56 12.02 -6.54 -5.09
C VAL A 56 13.02 -7.36 -5.91
N TRP A 57 14.25 -6.87 -6.02
CA TRP A 57 15.32 -7.54 -6.74
C TRP A 57 16.44 -7.90 -5.79
N LYS A 58 16.73 -9.20 -5.65
CA LYS A 58 17.77 -9.70 -4.73
C LYS A 58 17.69 -9.14 -3.30
N GLY A 59 16.49 -9.09 -2.76
CA GLY A 59 16.24 -8.56 -1.40
C GLY A 59 16.18 -7.03 -1.30
N PHE A 60 16.30 -6.31 -2.42
CA PHE A 60 16.25 -4.85 -2.44
C PHE A 60 15.02 -4.34 -3.22
N PRO A 61 14.16 -3.51 -2.63
CA PRO A 61 13.04 -2.91 -3.34
C PRO A 61 13.55 -1.85 -4.32
N VAL A 62 13.14 -1.98 -5.59
CA VAL A 62 13.59 -1.06 -6.66
C VAL A 62 13.04 0.33 -6.40
N SER A 63 13.94 1.32 -6.32
CA SER A 63 13.61 2.75 -6.14
C SER A 63 12.66 3.05 -4.98
N LEU A 64 12.75 2.32 -3.86
CA LEU A 64 11.85 2.48 -2.71
C LEU A 64 11.71 3.94 -2.26
N GLU A 65 12.81 4.69 -2.19
CA GLU A 65 12.80 6.11 -1.79
C GLU A 65 11.85 6.95 -2.66
N ASN A 66 11.88 6.74 -3.99
CA ASN A 66 10.99 7.46 -4.91
C ASN A 66 9.53 7.05 -4.72
N HIS A 67 9.27 5.75 -4.48
CA HIS A 67 7.93 5.25 -4.18
C HIS A 67 7.38 5.84 -2.88
N LEU A 68 8.18 5.90 -1.82
CA LEU A 68 7.76 6.51 -0.55
C LEU A 68 7.55 8.02 -0.65
N LYS A 69 8.38 8.75 -1.42
CA LYS A 69 8.14 10.16 -1.73
C LYS A 69 6.82 10.36 -2.49
N ARG A 70 6.51 9.47 -3.43
CA ARG A 70 5.25 9.50 -4.18
C ARG A 70 4.06 9.17 -3.29
N LEU A 71 4.21 8.20 -2.36
CA LEU A 71 3.20 7.88 -1.35
C LEU A 71 2.91 9.09 -0.45
N ALA A 72 3.95 9.81 0.01
CA ALA A 72 3.80 11.02 0.81
C ALA A 72 3.07 12.13 0.05
N ASN A 73 3.43 12.35 -1.21
CA ASN A 73 2.69 13.28 -2.06
C ASN A 73 1.22 12.87 -2.23
N SER A 74 0.96 11.58 -2.38
CA SER A 74 -0.38 11.03 -2.48
C SER A 74 -1.19 11.26 -1.23
N ALA A 75 -0.61 10.98 -0.06
CA ALA A 75 -1.25 11.20 1.23
C ALA A 75 -1.67 12.67 1.40
N ARG A 76 -0.76 13.60 1.08
CA ARG A 76 -1.03 15.04 1.14
C ARG A 76 -2.17 15.47 0.19
N LEU A 77 -2.23 14.92 -1.04
CA LEU A 77 -3.26 15.27 -2.03
C LEU A 77 -4.66 14.82 -1.62
N VAL A 78 -4.76 13.78 -0.79
CA VAL A 78 -6.05 13.25 -0.31
C VAL A 78 -6.29 13.54 1.17
N ASP A 79 -5.52 14.47 1.75
CA ASP A 79 -5.64 14.87 3.16
C ASP A 79 -5.58 13.69 4.14
N MET A 80 -4.59 12.82 3.94
CA MET A 80 -4.23 11.76 4.89
C MET A 80 -3.01 12.18 5.72
N PRO A 81 -2.82 11.60 6.93
CA PRO A 81 -1.61 11.83 7.71
C PRO A 81 -0.35 11.55 6.89
N GLU A 82 0.71 12.31 7.13
CA GLU A 82 1.96 12.10 6.43
C GLU A 82 2.61 10.77 6.83
N PRO A 83 3.21 10.03 5.87
CA PRO A 83 3.92 8.80 6.17
C PRO A 83 5.23 9.08 6.92
N ASN A 84 5.51 8.27 7.93
CA ASN A 84 6.80 8.20 8.60
C ASN A 84 7.75 7.39 7.72
N ILE A 85 8.51 8.06 6.85
CA ILE A 85 9.38 7.42 5.86
C ILE A 85 10.40 6.46 6.49
N PRO A 86 11.14 6.82 7.56
CA PRO A 86 12.04 5.88 8.23
C PRO A 86 11.34 4.62 8.73
N ALA A 87 10.19 4.76 9.37
CA ALA A 87 9.41 3.63 9.90
C ALA A 87 8.87 2.74 8.77
N LEU A 88 8.35 3.33 7.68
CA LEU A 88 7.90 2.59 6.51
C LEU A 88 9.04 1.84 5.81
N THR A 89 10.21 2.48 5.68
CA THR A 89 11.38 1.81 5.11
C THR A 89 11.77 0.57 5.92
N ARG A 90 11.77 0.70 7.26
CA ARG A 90 12.07 -0.45 8.13
C ARG A 90 10.97 -1.51 8.05
N ALA A 91 9.69 -1.12 8.06
CA ALA A 91 8.57 -2.04 7.92
C ALA A 91 8.63 -2.85 6.60
N VAL A 92 8.96 -2.20 5.50
CA VAL A 92 9.17 -2.86 4.20
C VAL A 92 10.31 -3.87 4.28
N GLN A 93 11.44 -3.52 4.91
CA GLN A 93 12.55 -4.45 5.05
C GLN A 93 12.18 -5.68 5.88
N LEU A 94 11.42 -5.50 6.98
CA LEU A 94 10.92 -6.62 7.78
C LEU A 94 10.06 -7.59 6.96
N VAL A 95 9.24 -7.08 6.05
CA VAL A 95 8.41 -7.90 5.16
C VAL A 95 9.28 -8.64 4.14
N ILE A 96 10.31 -7.99 3.60
CA ILE A 96 11.25 -8.61 2.67
C ILE A 96 12.05 -9.72 3.34
N ASP A 97 12.49 -9.50 4.58
CA ASP A 97 13.27 -10.47 5.36
C ASP A 97 12.49 -11.77 5.68
N GLN A 98 11.15 -11.76 5.55
CA GLN A 98 10.28 -12.94 5.72
C GLN A 98 10.04 -13.71 4.42
N TYR A 99 10.53 -13.21 3.30
CA TYR A 99 10.27 -13.81 2.00
C TYR A 99 11.35 -14.80 1.62
N ASP A 100 11.02 -16.09 1.62
CA ASP A 100 11.97 -17.20 1.42
C ASP A 100 11.98 -17.75 -0.02
N ASP A 101 11.19 -17.19 -0.95
CA ASP A 101 11.14 -17.70 -2.30
C ASP A 101 12.41 -17.29 -3.07
N PRO A 102 13.15 -18.27 -3.65
CA PRO A 102 14.34 -17.98 -4.44
C PRO A 102 14.04 -17.28 -5.79
N GLU A 103 12.77 -17.26 -6.20
CA GLU A 103 12.39 -16.61 -7.45
C GLU A 103 12.67 -15.11 -7.39
N PRO A 104 13.42 -14.58 -8.37
CA PRO A 104 13.75 -13.17 -8.39
C PRO A 104 12.52 -12.32 -8.71
N GLY A 105 12.33 -11.24 -7.97
CA GLY A 105 11.46 -10.16 -8.33
C GLY A 105 10.00 -10.27 -7.88
N PRO A 106 9.70 -10.64 -6.62
CA PRO A 106 8.34 -10.51 -6.10
C PRO A 106 7.87 -9.06 -6.16
N MET A 107 6.56 -8.87 -6.29
CA MET A 107 5.94 -7.56 -6.25
C MET A 107 5.70 -7.16 -4.79
N LEU A 108 6.33 -6.07 -4.38
CA LEU A 108 6.02 -5.40 -3.12
C LEU A 108 4.86 -4.44 -3.35
N ARG A 109 3.85 -4.49 -2.47
CA ARG A 109 2.77 -3.52 -2.44
C ARG A 109 2.62 -2.93 -1.04
N ILE A 110 2.42 -1.63 -0.99
CA ILE A 110 2.06 -0.88 0.22
C ILE A 110 0.70 -0.28 -0.05
N ILE A 111 -0.34 -0.76 0.65
CA ILE A 111 -1.70 -0.24 0.53
C ILE A 111 -2.05 0.46 1.83
N VAL A 112 -2.59 1.65 1.71
CA VAL A 112 -2.97 2.50 2.85
C VAL A 112 -4.41 2.94 2.68
N SER A 113 -5.27 2.46 3.56
CA SER A 113 -6.64 2.96 3.69
C SER A 113 -6.69 4.14 4.64
N ARG A 114 -7.67 5.02 4.46
CA ARG A 114 -7.97 6.08 5.44
C ARG A 114 -8.39 5.52 6.82
N GLY A 115 -8.67 4.23 6.92
CA GLY A 115 -9.13 3.57 8.13
C GLY A 115 -10.64 3.41 8.20
N LEU A 116 -11.16 3.24 9.41
CA LEU A 116 -12.59 3.01 9.63
C LEU A 116 -13.42 4.28 9.44
N ASP A 117 -14.62 4.11 8.89
CA ASP A 117 -15.58 5.19 8.72
C ASP A 117 -16.05 5.72 10.09
N PRO A 118 -15.78 6.99 10.44
CA PRO A 118 -16.15 7.58 11.73
C PRO A 118 -17.65 7.64 11.96
N ASP A 119 -18.45 7.67 10.91
CA ASP A 119 -19.91 7.83 11.00
C ASP A 119 -20.62 6.52 11.38
N THR A 120 -19.93 5.38 11.30
CA THR A 120 -20.52 4.06 11.61
C THR A 120 -20.53 3.73 13.10
N GLY A 121 -19.80 4.45 13.92
CA GLY A 121 -19.61 4.13 15.35
C GLY A 121 -18.82 2.84 15.60
N VAL A 122 -18.29 2.20 14.56
CA VAL A 122 -17.45 1.01 14.68
C VAL A 122 -16.00 1.41 14.96
N GLY A 123 -15.45 0.83 16.01
CA GLY A 123 -14.11 1.15 16.48
C GLY A 123 -14.04 2.50 17.20
N LYS A 124 -12.84 2.95 17.53
CA LYS A 124 -12.62 4.30 18.06
C LYS A 124 -12.51 5.27 16.88
N ALA A 125 -13.63 5.52 16.24
CA ALA A 125 -13.77 6.31 15.03
C ALA A 125 -13.15 7.73 15.11
N ALA A 126 -12.97 8.26 16.31
CA ALA A 126 -12.27 9.53 16.52
C ALA A 126 -10.80 9.53 16.07
N ASP A 127 -10.22 8.37 15.77
CA ASP A 127 -8.78 8.20 15.70
C ASP A 127 -8.21 8.23 14.28
N ARG A 128 -9.01 8.44 13.24
CA ARG A 128 -8.60 8.54 11.80
C ARG A 128 -7.25 7.89 11.47
N THR A 129 -6.98 6.76 12.13
CA THR A 129 -5.73 6.02 11.97
C THR A 129 -5.78 5.24 10.67
N PRO A 130 -4.86 5.47 9.73
CA PRO A 130 -4.79 4.69 8.52
C PRO A 130 -4.63 3.19 8.80
N THR A 131 -5.26 2.36 7.98
CA THR A 131 -4.96 0.92 7.94
C THR A 131 -3.89 0.69 6.87
N VAL A 132 -2.81 0.02 7.23
CA VAL A 132 -1.67 -0.19 6.33
C VAL A 132 -1.49 -1.67 6.08
N TYR A 133 -1.39 -2.06 4.81
CA TYR A 133 -1.06 -3.43 4.40
C TYR A 133 0.23 -3.39 3.59
N ILE A 134 1.20 -4.23 3.96
CA ILE A 134 2.44 -4.41 3.22
C ILE A 134 2.56 -5.89 2.87
N PHE A 135 2.71 -6.20 1.60
CA PHE A 135 2.84 -7.59 1.19
C PHE A 135 3.75 -7.79 -0.01
N LEU A 136 4.30 -8.99 -0.08
CA LEU A 136 5.06 -9.52 -1.19
C LEU A 136 4.29 -10.67 -1.83
N ASP A 137 4.30 -10.70 -3.15
CA ASP A 137 3.58 -11.65 -3.98
C ASP A 137 4.42 -11.99 -5.21
N ALA A 138 4.72 -13.28 -5.41
CA ALA A 138 5.50 -13.76 -6.54
C ALA A 138 4.83 -13.55 -7.91
N LYS A 139 3.52 -13.33 -7.94
CA LYS A 139 2.73 -13.19 -9.18
C LYS A 139 3.02 -11.93 -10.00
N GLY A 140 3.83 -11.02 -9.48
CA GLY A 140 4.18 -9.77 -10.14
C GLY A 140 5.44 -9.82 -11.00
N THR A 141 6.11 -10.96 -11.12
CA THR A 141 7.33 -11.10 -11.90
C THR A 141 7.10 -10.87 -13.38
N LEU A 142 8.04 -10.17 -14.02
CA LEU A 142 8.07 -10.01 -15.47
C LEU A 142 8.31 -11.37 -16.13
N HIS A 143 7.25 -12.04 -16.56
CA HIS A 143 7.32 -13.41 -17.01
C HIS A 143 7.46 -13.59 -18.52
N SER A 144 7.21 -12.55 -19.31
CA SER A 144 7.25 -12.72 -20.75
C SER A 144 7.77 -11.46 -21.44
N LEU A 145 8.71 -11.65 -22.35
CA LEU A 145 9.12 -10.68 -23.34
C LEU A 145 8.33 -10.84 -24.63
N GLU A 146 7.28 -11.68 -24.63
CA GLU A 146 6.43 -11.86 -25.79
C GLU A 146 5.70 -10.55 -26.14
N PRO A 147 5.66 -10.20 -27.43
CA PRO A 147 4.93 -9.03 -27.88
C PRO A 147 3.46 -9.10 -27.52
N ILE A 148 2.89 -7.99 -27.06
CA ILE A 148 1.44 -7.86 -26.78
C ILE A 148 0.82 -6.90 -27.80
N THR A 149 -0.45 -7.15 -28.12
CA THR A 149 -1.25 -6.20 -28.90
C THR A 149 -1.86 -5.19 -27.95
N MET A 150 -1.65 -3.88 -28.22
CA MET A 150 -2.23 -2.80 -27.44
C MET A 150 -3.22 -2.01 -28.29
N ALA A 151 -4.33 -1.60 -27.65
CA ALA A 151 -5.28 -0.66 -28.24
C ALA A 151 -5.27 0.63 -27.42
N SER A 152 -5.24 1.79 -28.09
CA SER A 152 -5.45 3.07 -27.44
C SER A 152 -6.92 3.45 -27.49
N MET A 153 -7.45 3.96 -26.37
CA MET A 153 -8.82 4.44 -26.27
C MET A 153 -8.81 5.85 -25.70
N THR A 154 -9.76 6.68 -26.16
CA THR A 154 -9.95 8.00 -25.57
C THR A 154 -10.49 7.85 -24.15
N ARG A 155 -9.84 8.50 -23.22
CA ARG A 155 -10.28 8.55 -21.82
C ARG A 155 -11.43 9.54 -21.66
N GLY A 156 -12.50 9.17 -20.94
CA GLY A 156 -13.67 10.02 -20.74
C GLY A 156 -13.48 11.17 -19.73
N TYR A 157 -12.24 11.44 -19.27
CA TYR A 157 -11.91 12.47 -18.27
C TYR A 157 -10.48 12.99 -18.47
N PRO A 158 -10.16 14.23 -18.00
CA PRO A 158 -8.84 14.83 -18.15
C PRO A 158 -7.74 14.00 -17.51
N SER A 159 -6.59 13.90 -18.18
CA SER A 159 -5.44 13.10 -17.73
C SER A 159 -4.62 13.73 -16.62
N ASP A 160 -4.75 15.04 -16.41
CA ASP A 160 -4.02 15.81 -15.41
C ASP A 160 -4.35 15.38 -13.96
N ILE A 161 -5.64 15.12 -13.68
CA ILE A 161 -6.08 14.60 -12.38
C ILE A 161 -5.51 13.20 -12.14
N THR A 162 -5.50 12.34 -13.16
CA THR A 162 -5.00 10.97 -13.05
C THR A 162 -3.48 10.88 -12.92
N ALA A 163 -2.74 11.82 -13.50
CA ALA A 163 -1.29 11.87 -13.38
C ALA A 163 -0.85 12.27 -11.97
N ARG A 164 -1.69 13.03 -11.25
CA ARG A 164 -1.42 13.49 -9.89
C ARG A 164 -1.92 12.55 -8.80
N ALA A 165 -3.03 11.86 -9.07
CA ALA A 165 -3.68 10.97 -8.11
C ALA A 165 -4.51 9.90 -8.84
N PRO A 166 -3.88 8.86 -9.41
CA PRO A 166 -4.56 7.87 -10.25
C PRO A 166 -5.70 7.12 -9.54
N TRP A 167 -5.68 7.05 -8.21
CA TRP A 167 -6.68 6.40 -7.36
C TRP A 167 -7.93 7.26 -7.08
N LEU A 168 -7.88 8.58 -7.28
CA LEU A 168 -9.05 9.46 -7.10
C LEU A 168 -10.19 9.19 -8.08
N LEU A 169 -9.93 8.47 -9.15
CA LEU A 169 -10.91 8.22 -10.19
C LEU A 169 -12.03 7.28 -9.79
N ASN A 170 -11.79 6.40 -8.82
CA ASN A 170 -12.83 5.48 -8.35
C ASN A 170 -13.88 6.19 -7.47
N GLY A 171 -13.54 7.32 -6.85
CA GLY A 171 -14.45 8.13 -6.04
C GLY A 171 -15.14 9.29 -6.78
N ALA A 172 -14.68 9.67 -7.98
CA ALA A 172 -15.17 10.85 -8.70
C ALA A 172 -16.39 10.59 -9.61
N ARG A 173 -17.01 9.41 -9.53
CA ARG A 173 -18.28 9.14 -10.21
C ARG A 173 -19.45 9.52 -9.31
N ARG A 174 -19.65 10.80 -9.11
CA ARG A 174 -20.94 11.36 -8.67
C ARG A 174 -21.30 12.55 -9.52
#